data_559d3f3aed9fb67e5b00eda9fb78c2d9
#
_entry.id   559d3f3aed9fb67e5b00eda9fb78c2d9
#
_cell.length_a   1.000
_cell.length_b   1.000
_cell.length_c   1.000
_cell.angle_alpha   90.00
_cell.angle_beta   90.00
_cell.angle_gamma   90.00
#
_symmetry.space_group_name_H-M   'P 1'
#
loop_
_entity.id
_entity.type
_entity.pdbx_description
1 polymer ?
#
loop_
_entity_poly.entity_id
_entity_poly.type
_entity_poly.pdbx_seq_one_letter_code
_entity_poly.pdbx_strand_id
1 'polypeptide(L)' 'MPIYRLHDTAGDDLGLLEHPAPNLEPGDVVVLADGRDAVVTVRVEVEPGPGPLIAVLEVLVSPDRVRPT' A
#
# COMPACT_ATOMS: atom_id res chain seq x y z
N MET A 1 3.31 -10.68 10.41
CA MET A 1 3.82 -9.72 9.42
C MET A 1 3.16 -8.37 9.59
N PRO A 2 3.87 -7.27 9.34
CA PRO A 2 3.25 -5.95 9.40
C PRO A 2 2.10 -5.83 8.40
N ILE A 3 1.08 -5.11 8.80
CA ILE A 3 -0.09 -4.85 7.96
C ILE A 3 -0.20 -3.36 7.71
N TYR A 4 -0.43 -3.00 6.47
CA TYR A 4 -0.67 -1.63 6.06
C TYR A 4 -2.09 -1.48 5.55
N ARG A 5 -2.71 -0.37 5.83
CA ARG A 5 -3.96 0.00 5.17
C ARG A 5 -3.65 0.87 3.97
N LEU A 6 -4.25 0.54 2.85
CA LEU A 6 -3.97 1.24 1.60
C LEU A 6 -5.18 2.04 1.14
N HIS A 7 -4.92 3.21 0.58
CA HIS A 7 -5.91 3.95 -0.19
C HIS A 7 -5.22 4.56 -1.41
N ASP A 8 -6.01 4.85 -2.43
CA ASP A 8 -5.47 5.46 -3.64
C ASP A 8 -5.42 6.99 -3.50
N THR A 9 -4.93 7.65 -4.54
CA THR A 9 -4.79 9.11 -4.52
C THR A 9 -6.14 9.83 -4.56
N ALA A 10 -7.22 9.15 -4.90
CA ALA A 10 -8.58 9.68 -4.82
C ALA A 10 -9.23 9.48 -3.44
N GLY A 11 -8.57 8.76 -2.55
CA GLY A 11 -9.06 8.50 -1.21
C GLY A 11 -9.86 7.22 -1.08
N ASP A 12 -9.99 6.43 -2.14
CA ASP A 12 -10.70 5.15 -2.09
C ASP A 12 -9.89 4.10 -1.32
N ASP A 13 -10.57 3.37 -0.46
CA ASP A 13 -9.94 2.32 0.33
C ASP A 13 -9.59 1.11 -0.56
N LEU A 14 -8.35 0.69 -0.48
CA LEU A 14 -7.86 -0.47 -1.23
C LEU A 14 -7.69 -1.70 -0.35
N GLY A 15 -8.05 -1.61 0.92
CA GLY A 15 -7.96 -2.73 1.85
C GLY A 15 -6.62 -2.79 2.58
N LEU A 16 -6.31 -3.97 3.08
CA LEU A 16 -5.12 -4.21 3.87
C LEU A 16 -4.08 -4.94 3.05
N LEU A 17 -2.82 -4.61 3.31
CA LEU A 17 -1.68 -5.27 2.69
C LEU A 17 -0.78 -5.85 3.78
N GLU A 18 -0.54 -7.15 3.74
CA GLU A 18 0.52 -7.77 4.52
C GLU A 18 1.82 -7.64 3.74
N HIS A 19 2.86 -7.15 4.40
CA HIS A 19 4.15 -6.95 3.75
C HIS A 19 5.26 -7.20 4.75
N PRO A 20 6.32 -7.92 4.37
CA PRO A 20 7.41 -8.23 5.30
C PRO A 20 8.22 -7.01 5.72
N ALA A 21 8.25 -5.96 4.92
CA ALA A 21 9.00 -4.76 5.26
C ALA A 21 8.21 -3.87 6.23
N PRO A 22 8.75 -3.54 7.40
CA PRO A 22 8.05 -2.69 8.36
C PRO A 22 8.16 -1.20 8.08
N ASN A 23 8.92 -0.81 7.08
CA ASN A 23 9.30 0.59 6.83
C ASN A 23 9.10 0.99 5.38
N LEU A 24 7.97 0.63 4.79
CA LEU A 24 7.64 1.12 3.45
C LEU A 24 7.54 2.63 3.44
N GLU A 25 8.20 3.25 2.50
CA GLU A 25 8.31 4.71 2.40
C GLU A 25 7.82 5.19 1.03
N PRO A 26 7.55 6.51 0.89
CA PRO A 26 7.23 7.07 -0.42
C PRO A 26 8.31 6.72 -1.45
N GLY A 27 7.86 6.28 -2.61
CA GLY A 27 8.75 5.81 -3.68
C GLY A 27 8.87 4.29 -3.74
N ASP A 28 8.52 3.57 -2.69
CA ASP A 28 8.54 2.12 -2.72
C ASP A 28 7.38 1.57 -3.55
N VAL A 29 7.61 0.45 -4.20
CA VAL A 29 6.59 -0.23 -5.00
C VAL A 29 6.06 -1.42 -4.22
N VAL A 30 4.74 -1.55 -4.19
CA VAL A 30 4.07 -2.69 -3.57
C VAL A 30 3.17 -3.37 -4.60
N VAL A 31 2.90 -4.64 -4.39
CA VAL A 31 1.98 -5.40 -5.24
C VAL A 31 0.68 -5.58 -4.49
N LEU A 32 -0.42 -5.15 -5.10
CA LEU A 32 -1.74 -5.28 -4.50
C LEU A 32 -2.25 -6.72 -4.58
N ALA A 33 -3.31 -7.01 -3.83
CA ALA A 33 -3.87 -8.35 -3.79
C ALA A 33 -4.35 -8.85 -5.16
N ASP A 34 -4.73 -7.94 -6.04
CA ASP A 34 -5.15 -8.27 -7.41
C ASP A 34 -3.99 -8.37 -8.41
N GLY A 35 -2.75 -8.21 -7.94
CA GLY A 35 -1.56 -8.32 -8.77
C GLY A 35 -1.10 -7.02 -9.43
N ARG A 36 -1.80 -5.92 -9.21
CA ARG A 36 -1.37 -4.63 -9.76
C ARG A 36 -0.25 -4.03 -8.93
N ASP A 37 0.66 -3.34 -9.58
CA ASP A 37 1.71 -2.58 -8.91
C ASP A 37 1.18 -1.24 -8.43
N ALA A 38 1.67 -0.78 -7.30
CA ALA A 38 1.35 0.53 -6.77
C ALA A 38 2.60 1.15 -6.16
N VAL A 39 2.72 2.47 -6.30
CA VAL A 39 3.83 3.21 -5.72
C VAL A 39 3.32 3.97 -4.50
N VAL A 40 4.00 3.81 -3.38
CA VAL A 40 3.68 4.56 -2.17
C VAL A 40 3.98 6.03 -2.40
N THR A 41 3.00 6.89 -2.17
CA THR A 41 3.17 8.35 -2.31
C THR A 41 3.22 9.05 -0.98
N VAL A 42 2.47 8.57 0.01
CA VAL A 42 2.45 9.15 1.36
C VAL A 42 2.39 8.01 2.37
N ARG A 43 3.13 8.14 3.45
CA ARG A 43 3.04 7.25 4.60
C ARG A 43 2.52 8.03 5.80
N VAL A 44 1.47 7.53 6.42
CA VAL A 44 0.93 8.09 7.67
C VAL A 44 1.10 7.07 8.78
N GLU A 45 1.85 7.44 9.82
CA GLU A 45 2.05 6.57 10.96
C GLU A 45 0.76 6.42 11.74
N VAL A 46 0.51 5.21 12.20
CA VAL A 46 -0.63 4.88 13.05
C VAL A 46 -0.13 4.73 14.48
N GLU A 47 -0.91 5.21 15.44
CA GLU A 47 -0.54 5.04 16.85
C GLU A 47 -0.40 3.55 17.18
N PRO A 48 0.62 3.18 17.96
CA PRO A 48 0.78 1.80 18.39
C PRO A 48 -0.47 1.33 19.12
N GLY A 49 -1.02 0.22 18.68
CA GLY A 49 -2.19 -0.40 19.26
C GLY A 49 -2.00 -1.91 19.35
N PRO A 50 -3.01 -2.64 19.85
CA PRO A 50 -2.90 -4.08 20.01
C PRO A 50 -2.91 -4.85 18.69
N GLY A 51 -3.27 -4.20 17.59
CA GLY A 51 -3.34 -4.84 16.29
C GLY A 51 -2.04 -4.77 15.51
N PRO A 52 -1.94 -5.53 14.42
CA PRO A 52 -0.75 -5.56 13.58
C PRO A 52 -0.63 -4.39 12.60
N LEU A 53 -1.61 -3.52 12.53
CA LEU A 53 -1.60 -2.37 11.62
C LEU A 53 -0.56 -1.35 12.06
N ILE A 54 0.39 -1.05 11.18
CA ILE A 54 1.52 -0.18 11.52
C ILE A 54 1.50 1.17 10.82
N ALA A 55 0.84 1.28 9.69
CA ALA A 55 0.75 2.54 8.95
C ALA A 55 -0.37 2.51 7.92
N VAL A 56 -0.76 3.70 7.49
CA VAL A 56 -1.65 3.89 6.35
C VAL A 56 -0.82 4.46 5.20
N LEU A 57 -0.96 3.86 4.03
CA LEU A 57 -0.22 4.29 2.86
C LEU A 57 -1.17 4.80 1.80
N GLU A 58 -0.88 5.98 1.28
CA GLU A 58 -1.48 6.42 0.03
C GLU A 58 -0.62 5.89 -1.10
N VAL A 59 -1.24 5.28 -2.08
CA VAL A 59 -0.52 4.69 -3.19
C VAL A 59 -1.10 5.15 -4.52
N LEU A 60 -0.22 5.27 -5.50
CA LEU A 60 -0.62 5.50 -6.89
C LEU A 60 -0.62 4.14 -7.58
N VAL A 61 -1.82 3.65 -7.87
CA VAL A 61 -1.98 2.35 -8.52
C VAL A 61 -1.68 2.51 -10.00
N SER A 62 -0.82 1.65 -10.51
CA SER A 62 -0.53 1.64 -11.95
C SER A 62 -1.81 1.29 -12.71
N PRO A 63 -2.10 1.99 -13.80
CA PRO A 63 -3.24 1.63 -14.62
C PRO A 63 -3.07 0.20 -15.11
N ASP A 64 -4.21 -0.48 -15.26
CA ASP A 64 -4.21 -1.84 -15.75
C ASP A 64 -3.58 -1.85 -17.13
N ARG A 65 -2.39 -2.38 -17.22
CA ARG A 65 -1.68 -2.44 -18.47
C ARG A 65 -1.92 -3.77 -19.13
N VAL A 66 -2.59 -3.72 -20.24
CA VAL A 66 -2.48 -4.83 -21.16
C VAL A 66 -1.05 -4.83 -21.69
N ARG A 67 -0.26 -5.74 -21.20
CA ARG A 67 1.10 -5.86 -21.71
C ARG A 67 1.04 -6.30 -23.16
N PRO A 68 1.71 -5.59 -24.04
CA PRO A 68 1.96 -6.12 -25.35
C PRO A 68 2.84 -7.36 -25.18
N THR A 69 2.32 -8.45 -25.54
CA THR A 69 3.08 -9.69 -25.54
C THR A 69 3.67 -9.94 -26.89
#